data_e9bb73fcbf058f9073e227cfbf2942f1
#
_entry.id   e9bb73fcbf058f9073e227cfbf2942f1
#
_cell.length_a   1.000
_cell.length_b   1.000
_cell.length_c   1.000
_cell.angle_alpha   90.00
_cell.angle_beta   90.00
_cell.angle_gamma   90.00
#
_symmetry.space_group_name_H-M   'P 1'
#
loop_
_entity.id
_entity.type
_entity.pdbx_description
1 polymer ?
#
loop_
_entity_poly.entity_id
_entity_poly.type
_entity_poly.pdbx_seq_one_letter_code
_entity_poly.pdbx_strand_id
1 'polypeptide(L)'
;DSVLRAVQAARYAAKPIIVGGQMLNLQERSQLRTTGERVNRADFMWGAAPHAVYDHDFAKYPLRAIGTRETHLDPKKYDSRALHRRVDVEYNGWWMCLFPRIVAETNGQPLPLFIKWDDTEYSLRAARNGFPTVTWPGAAIWHMAWADKDDAIDWQAYFHLRNRLIVAAMYHEGPAKGITKSIFKSTLKH
;
A
#
# COMPACT_ATOMS: atom_id res chain seq x y z
N ASP A 1 -20.05 0.73 -2.79
CA ASP A 1 -19.82 -0.71 -2.54
C ASP A 1 -18.48 -0.99 -1.84
N SER A 2 -17.40 -0.27 -2.14
CA SER A 2 -16.07 -0.51 -1.55
C SER A 2 -16.06 -0.33 -0.03
N VAL A 3 -16.71 0.69 0.49
CA VAL A 3 -16.84 0.91 1.94
C VAL A 3 -17.60 -0.24 2.61
N LEU A 4 -18.71 -0.66 2.03
CA LEU A 4 -19.49 -1.78 2.55
C LEU A 4 -18.67 -3.08 2.58
N ARG A 5 -17.91 -3.37 1.52
CA ARG A 5 -17.01 -4.54 1.45
C ARG A 5 -15.93 -4.49 2.53
N ALA A 6 -15.30 -3.33 2.72
CA ALA A 6 -14.29 -3.16 3.77
C ALA A 6 -14.88 -3.36 5.17
N VAL A 7 -16.09 -2.81 5.44
CA VAL A 7 -16.80 -3.00 6.71
C VAL A 7 -17.15 -4.47 6.94
N GLN A 8 -17.65 -5.16 5.91
CA GLN A 8 -17.94 -6.59 6.00
C GLN A 8 -16.68 -7.40 6.29
N ALA A 9 -15.58 -7.14 5.58
CA ALA A 9 -14.30 -7.82 5.82
C ALA A 9 -13.80 -7.63 7.25
N ALA A 10 -13.83 -6.40 7.77
CA ALA A 10 -13.45 -6.10 9.15
C ALA A 10 -14.37 -6.77 10.18
N ARG A 11 -15.69 -6.79 9.91
CA ARG A 11 -16.72 -7.34 10.81
C ARG A 11 -16.63 -8.87 10.96
N TYR A 12 -16.29 -9.56 9.88
CA TYR A 12 -16.20 -11.03 9.87
C TYR A 12 -14.78 -11.55 10.14
N ALA A 13 -13.80 -10.68 10.35
CA ALA A 13 -12.46 -11.09 10.74
C ALA A 13 -12.46 -11.67 12.15
N ALA A 14 -11.67 -12.73 12.37
CA ALA A 14 -11.55 -13.38 13.69
C ALA A 14 -10.88 -12.49 14.75
N LYS A 15 -10.17 -11.46 14.33
CA LYS A 15 -9.55 -10.43 15.18
C LYS A 15 -9.64 -9.08 14.47
N PRO A 16 -9.51 -7.96 15.20
CA PRO A 16 -9.47 -6.64 14.58
C PRO A 16 -8.35 -6.54 13.52
N ILE A 17 -8.72 -6.13 12.32
CA ILE A 17 -7.81 -5.93 11.19
C ILE A 17 -8.04 -4.55 10.56
N ILE A 18 -6.99 -3.95 10.05
CA ILE A 18 -7.10 -2.77 9.19
C ILE A 18 -7.38 -3.26 7.76
N VAL A 19 -8.38 -2.69 7.10
CA VAL A 19 -8.79 -3.09 5.75
C VAL A 19 -8.51 -1.98 4.76
N GLY A 20 -7.52 -2.18 3.90
CA GLY A 20 -7.22 -1.29 2.81
C GLY A 20 -7.93 -1.68 1.52
N GLY A 21 -8.02 -0.71 0.61
CA GLY A 21 -8.57 -0.87 -0.71
C GLY A 21 -7.52 -0.90 -1.81
N GLN A 22 -7.88 -1.54 -2.92
CA GLN A 22 -7.09 -1.52 -4.15
C GLN A 22 -7.09 -0.10 -4.75
N MET A 23 -5.94 0.35 -5.25
CA MET A 23 -5.82 1.63 -5.93
C MET A 23 -5.81 1.44 -7.44
N LEU A 24 -6.81 2.01 -8.12
CA LEU A 24 -6.85 2.13 -9.57
C LEU A 24 -6.47 3.54 -10.00
N ASN A 25 -5.93 3.69 -11.21
CA ASN A 25 -5.59 4.98 -11.76
C ASN A 25 -6.88 5.75 -12.14
N LEU A 26 -6.94 7.03 -11.80
CA LEU A 26 -8.09 7.88 -12.09
C LEU A 26 -8.20 8.21 -13.59
N GLN A 27 -7.09 8.44 -14.27
CA GLN A 27 -7.02 8.75 -15.70
C GLN A 27 -7.16 7.50 -16.55
N GLU A 28 -6.46 6.42 -16.20
CA GLU A 28 -6.49 5.14 -16.89
C GLU A 28 -7.26 4.12 -16.05
N ARG A 29 -8.58 4.21 -16.07
CA ARG A 29 -9.47 3.55 -15.10
C ARG A 29 -9.43 2.03 -15.10
N SER A 30 -8.87 1.41 -16.14
CA SER A 30 -8.60 -0.04 -16.19
C SER A 30 -7.30 -0.45 -15.49
N GLN A 31 -6.44 0.51 -15.13
CA GLN A 31 -5.14 0.24 -14.52
C GLN A 31 -5.26 0.12 -13.01
N LEU A 32 -4.95 -1.06 -12.49
CA LEU A 32 -4.71 -1.29 -11.07
C LEU A 32 -3.24 -0.95 -10.76
N ARG A 33 -3.02 0.03 -9.90
CA ARG A 33 -1.66 0.44 -9.51
C ARG A 33 -1.08 -0.46 -8.42
N THR A 34 -1.86 -0.73 -7.37
CA THR A 34 -1.36 -1.55 -6.26
C THR A 34 -2.50 -2.20 -5.49
N THR A 35 -2.22 -3.37 -4.94
CA THR A 35 -3.07 -4.05 -3.96
C THR A 35 -2.45 -4.04 -2.57
N GLY A 36 -1.46 -3.20 -2.31
CA GLY A 36 -0.86 -3.01 -1.00
C GLY A 36 0.66 -3.06 -0.99
N GLU A 37 1.24 -2.55 0.07
CA GLU A 37 2.62 -2.15 0.11
C GLU A 37 3.34 -2.66 1.35
N ARG A 38 4.67 -2.64 1.26
CA ARG A 38 5.58 -2.87 2.37
C ARG A 38 6.72 -1.86 2.35
N VAL A 39 7.42 -1.77 3.45
CA VAL A 39 8.68 -1.02 3.54
C VAL A 39 9.86 -1.94 3.27
N ASN A 40 10.70 -1.59 2.32
CA ASN A 40 11.96 -2.28 2.10
C ASN A 40 12.94 -1.95 3.25
N ARG A 41 13.34 -2.94 4.01
CA ARG A 41 14.19 -2.75 5.19
C ARG A 41 15.61 -2.29 4.85
N ALA A 42 16.10 -2.53 3.62
CA ALA A 42 17.45 -2.18 3.24
C ALA A 42 17.67 -0.67 3.10
N ASP A 43 16.69 0.03 2.53
CA ASP A 43 16.77 1.47 2.24
C ASP A 43 15.60 2.28 2.79
N PHE A 44 14.65 1.62 3.42
CA PHE A 44 13.42 2.18 3.95
C PHE A 44 12.60 2.92 2.89
N MET A 45 12.51 2.34 1.69
CA MET A 45 11.61 2.77 0.63
C MET A 45 10.38 1.86 0.57
N TRP A 46 9.31 2.38 0.01
CA TRP A 46 8.13 1.58 -0.27
C TRP A 46 8.40 0.53 -1.37
N GLY A 47 7.66 -0.54 -1.36
CA GLY A 47 7.65 -1.56 -2.40
C GLY A 47 6.37 -2.37 -2.35
N ALA A 48 6.08 -3.10 -3.41
CA ALA A 48 4.94 -4.00 -3.45
C ALA A 48 5.04 -5.06 -2.34
N ALA A 49 3.94 -5.31 -1.65
CA ALA A 49 3.87 -6.39 -0.68
C ALA A 49 4.02 -7.76 -1.38
N PRO A 50 4.53 -8.80 -0.68
CA PRO A 50 4.57 -10.15 -1.23
C PRO A 50 3.18 -10.57 -1.71
N HIS A 51 3.10 -11.14 -2.90
CA HIS A 51 1.85 -11.56 -3.56
C HIS A 51 0.87 -10.43 -3.89
N ALA A 52 1.23 -9.17 -3.70
CA ALA A 52 0.45 -8.04 -4.19
C ALA A 52 0.54 -7.96 -5.72
N VAL A 53 -0.57 -7.58 -6.33
CA VAL A 53 -0.59 -7.24 -7.76
C VAL A 53 -0.25 -5.77 -7.91
N TYR A 54 0.63 -5.48 -8.86
CA TYR A 54 1.10 -4.14 -9.15
C TYR A 54 1.07 -3.91 -10.67
N ASP A 55 0.62 -2.73 -11.10
CA ASP A 55 0.54 -2.33 -12.51
C ASP A 55 -0.20 -3.34 -13.40
N HIS A 56 -1.41 -3.75 -13.00
CA HIS A 56 -2.25 -4.67 -13.77
C HIS A 56 -3.28 -3.91 -14.62
N ASP A 57 -3.37 -4.25 -15.90
CA ASP A 57 -4.33 -3.65 -16.81
C ASP A 57 -5.52 -4.59 -17.09
N PHE A 58 -6.67 -4.28 -16.51
CA PHE A 58 -7.90 -5.06 -16.71
C PHE A 58 -8.46 -4.99 -18.13
N ALA A 59 -8.07 -3.99 -18.94
CA ALA A 59 -8.47 -3.94 -20.36
C ALA A 59 -7.73 -5.00 -21.18
N LYS A 60 -6.47 -5.27 -20.85
CA LYS A 60 -5.65 -6.32 -21.49
C LYS A 60 -5.86 -7.69 -20.85
N TYR A 61 -5.96 -7.71 -19.53
CA TYR A 61 -6.06 -8.94 -18.75
C TYR A 61 -7.26 -8.84 -17.79
N PRO A 62 -8.49 -9.06 -18.33
CA PRO A 62 -9.71 -8.90 -17.54
C PRO A 62 -9.79 -9.93 -16.41
N LEU A 63 -10.49 -9.54 -15.33
CA LEU A 63 -10.74 -10.43 -14.21
C LEU A 63 -11.54 -11.66 -14.68
N ARG A 64 -11.03 -12.84 -14.37
CA ARG A 64 -11.64 -14.11 -14.73
C ARG A 64 -12.10 -14.86 -13.49
N ALA A 65 -13.10 -15.71 -13.66
CA ALA A 65 -13.49 -16.62 -12.60
C ALA A 65 -12.34 -17.58 -12.26
N ILE A 66 -12.20 -17.89 -10.95
CA ILE A 66 -11.21 -18.87 -10.50
C ILE A 66 -11.47 -20.21 -11.19
N GLY A 67 -10.42 -20.80 -11.77
CA GLY A 67 -10.50 -22.07 -12.50
C GLY A 67 -10.73 -21.92 -14.00
N THR A 68 -10.99 -20.73 -14.52
CA THR A 68 -11.03 -20.51 -15.97
C THR A 68 -9.62 -20.68 -16.56
N ARG A 69 -9.49 -21.65 -17.47
CA ARG A 69 -8.23 -21.92 -18.15
C ARG A 69 -8.18 -21.14 -19.46
N GLU A 70 -7.28 -20.18 -19.54
CA GLU A 70 -7.02 -19.45 -20.77
C GLU A 70 -5.66 -19.86 -21.35
N THR A 71 -5.69 -20.65 -22.40
CA THR A 71 -4.49 -21.22 -23.02
C THR A 71 -3.67 -20.22 -23.82
N HIS A 72 -4.27 -19.07 -24.19
CA HIS A 72 -3.62 -18.03 -24.99
C HIS A 72 -2.95 -16.92 -24.14
N LEU A 73 -3.19 -16.91 -22.83
CA LEU A 73 -2.53 -15.96 -21.92
C LEU A 73 -1.28 -16.60 -21.32
N ASP A 74 -0.21 -15.82 -21.25
CA ASP A 74 1.03 -16.26 -20.59
C ASP A 74 0.77 -16.44 -19.07
N PRO A 75 0.79 -17.67 -18.54
CA PRO A 75 0.51 -17.93 -17.13
C PRO A 75 1.54 -17.29 -16.17
N LYS A 76 2.71 -16.87 -16.67
CA LYS A 76 3.72 -16.14 -15.88
C LYS A 76 3.39 -14.66 -15.73
N LYS A 77 2.63 -14.12 -16.70
CA LYS A 77 2.21 -12.70 -16.70
C LYS A 77 0.81 -12.50 -16.15
N TYR A 78 0.00 -13.54 -16.13
CA TYR A 78 -1.40 -13.46 -15.73
C TYR A 78 -1.76 -14.54 -14.71
N ASP A 79 -1.74 -14.19 -13.45
CA ASP A 79 -2.30 -15.00 -12.36
C ASP A 79 -3.51 -14.29 -11.75
N SER A 80 -4.71 -14.59 -12.29
CA SER A 80 -5.96 -14.02 -11.79
C SER A 80 -6.26 -14.39 -10.34
N ARG A 81 -5.66 -15.45 -9.78
CA ARG A 81 -5.86 -15.87 -8.40
C ARG A 81 -5.43 -14.79 -7.40
N ALA A 82 -4.37 -14.06 -7.70
CA ALA A 82 -3.90 -12.97 -6.86
C ALA A 82 -4.92 -11.82 -6.74
N LEU A 83 -5.76 -11.63 -7.75
CA LEU A 83 -6.81 -10.60 -7.78
C LEU A 83 -8.08 -10.98 -7.00
N HIS A 84 -8.24 -12.27 -6.68
CA HIS A 84 -9.43 -12.81 -6.01
C HIS A 84 -9.24 -13.06 -4.51
N ARG A 85 -8.07 -12.83 -3.98
CA ARG A 85 -7.75 -13.12 -2.58
C ARG A 85 -7.36 -11.87 -1.80
N ARG A 86 -7.56 -11.94 -0.51
CA ARG A 86 -6.98 -11.03 0.45
C ARG A 86 -5.44 -11.05 0.34
N VAL A 87 -4.84 -9.88 0.44
CA VAL A 87 -3.38 -9.74 0.52
C VAL A 87 -3.03 -9.16 1.89
N ASP A 88 -2.20 -9.86 2.65
CA ASP A 88 -1.64 -9.33 3.89
C ASP A 88 -0.47 -8.41 3.55
N VAL A 89 -0.51 -7.19 4.07
CA VAL A 89 0.40 -6.10 3.71
C VAL A 89 0.97 -5.43 4.98
N GLU A 90 2.06 -4.70 4.88
CA GLU A 90 2.54 -3.91 6.01
C GLU A 90 1.73 -2.63 6.19
N TYR A 91 1.35 -2.01 5.08
CA TYR A 91 0.46 -0.86 5.08
C TYR A 91 -0.34 -0.78 3.76
N ASN A 92 -1.36 0.01 3.79
CA ASN A 92 -2.15 0.38 2.63
C ASN A 92 -2.26 1.90 2.64
N GLY A 93 -2.03 2.53 1.49
CA GLY A 93 -2.14 3.99 1.41
C GLY A 93 -3.54 4.47 1.80
N TRP A 94 -3.62 5.66 2.36
CA TRP A 94 -4.89 6.23 2.83
C TRP A 94 -5.75 6.81 1.70
N TRP A 95 -5.57 6.33 0.46
CA TRP A 95 -6.59 6.51 -0.58
C TRP A 95 -7.91 5.82 -0.20
N MET A 96 -7.83 4.66 0.49
CA MET A 96 -8.95 3.99 1.14
C MET A 96 -8.42 3.04 2.21
N CYS A 97 -8.71 3.35 3.47
CA CYS A 97 -8.31 2.51 4.59
C CYS A 97 -9.36 2.57 5.70
N LEU A 98 -9.87 1.43 6.14
CA LEU A 98 -10.82 1.30 7.23
C LEU A 98 -10.09 0.83 8.49
N PHE A 99 -10.23 1.59 9.56
CA PHE A 99 -9.68 1.27 10.88
C PHE A 99 -10.82 0.89 11.83
N PRO A 100 -10.80 -0.31 12.42
CA PRO A 100 -11.68 -0.60 13.56
C PRO A 100 -11.42 0.39 14.70
N ARG A 101 -12.48 0.75 15.42
CA ARG A 101 -12.39 1.72 16.52
C ARG A 101 -11.30 1.36 17.53
N ILE A 102 -11.17 0.09 17.89
CA ILE A 102 -10.15 -0.38 18.84
C ILE A 102 -8.71 -0.10 18.37
N VAL A 103 -8.47 -0.09 17.05
CA VAL A 103 -7.15 0.29 16.49
C VAL A 103 -6.87 1.76 16.77
N ALA A 104 -7.85 2.64 16.54
CA ALA A 104 -7.70 4.07 16.80
C ALA A 104 -7.54 4.36 18.31
N GLU A 105 -8.27 3.66 19.16
CA GLU A 105 -8.16 3.77 20.62
C GLU A 105 -6.79 3.31 21.14
N THR A 106 -6.22 2.27 20.56
CA THR A 106 -4.92 1.73 20.96
C THR A 106 -3.74 2.51 20.36
N ASN A 107 -3.82 2.84 19.09
CA ASN A 107 -2.76 3.58 18.39
C ASN A 107 -2.73 5.07 18.75
N GLY A 108 -3.86 5.64 19.14
CA GLY A 108 -4.02 7.09 19.26
C GLY A 108 -4.07 7.77 17.88
N GLN A 109 -3.81 9.06 17.87
CA GLN A 109 -3.81 9.88 16.67
C GLN A 109 -2.62 9.55 15.75
N PRO A 110 -2.75 9.75 14.42
CA PRO A 110 -1.61 9.77 13.52
C PRO A 110 -0.57 10.80 13.95
N LEU A 111 0.71 10.51 13.69
CA LEU A 111 1.76 11.49 13.91
C LEU A 111 1.56 12.71 12.99
N PRO A 112 1.98 13.91 13.42
CA PRO A 112 1.81 15.15 12.66
C PRO A 112 2.83 15.24 11.50
N LEU A 113 2.83 14.23 10.63
CA LEU A 113 3.72 14.16 9.48
C LEU A 113 3.24 15.05 8.32
N PHE A 114 1.98 15.46 8.36
CA PHE A 114 1.27 16.29 7.39
C PHE A 114 0.92 15.55 6.08
N ILE A 115 1.90 15.03 5.35
CA ILE A 115 1.72 14.29 4.10
C ILE A 115 2.90 13.34 3.89
N LYS A 116 2.66 12.19 3.26
CA LYS A 116 3.62 11.10 3.03
C LYS A 116 4.10 10.43 4.32
N TRP A 117 4.13 9.12 4.32
CA TRP A 117 4.58 8.24 5.41
C TRP A 117 3.67 8.20 6.64
N ASP A 118 2.62 8.99 6.70
CA ASP A 118 1.60 8.98 7.75
C ASP A 118 0.84 7.66 7.79
N ASP A 119 0.40 7.18 6.64
CA ASP A 119 -0.22 5.87 6.44
C ASP A 119 0.71 4.71 6.81
N THR A 120 1.95 4.80 6.38
CA THR A 120 3.00 3.80 6.67
C THR A 120 3.28 3.74 8.17
N GLU A 121 3.57 4.89 8.80
CA GLU A 121 3.85 4.95 10.24
C GLU A 121 2.71 4.38 11.06
N TYR A 122 1.47 4.81 10.77
CA TYR A 122 0.31 4.38 11.52
C TYR A 122 0.07 2.87 11.42
N SER A 123 0.26 2.30 10.23
CA SER A 123 0.10 0.86 10.00
C SER A 123 1.22 0.04 10.65
N LEU A 124 2.46 0.52 10.61
CA LEU A 124 3.58 -0.14 11.30
C LEU A 124 3.37 -0.15 12.82
N ARG A 125 2.87 0.95 13.38
CA ARG A 125 2.52 1.06 14.80
C ARG A 125 1.37 0.13 15.16
N ALA A 126 0.33 0.07 14.34
CA ALA A 126 -0.78 -0.85 14.51
C ALA A 126 -0.32 -2.32 14.50
N ALA A 127 0.59 -2.68 13.59
CA ALA A 127 1.15 -4.02 13.52
C ALA A 127 1.91 -4.39 14.80
N ARG A 128 2.68 -3.47 15.39
CA ARG A 128 3.34 -3.66 16.71
C ARG A 128 2.33 -3.86 17.84
N ASN A 129 1.15 -3.26 17.73
CA ASN A 129 0.04 -3.44 18.67
C ASN A 129 -0.83 -4.69 18.36
N GLY A 130 -0.43 -5.53 17.40
CA GLY A 130 -1.11 -6.78 17.06
C GLY A 130 -2.24 -6.65 16.04
N PHE A 131 -2.40 -5.50 15.39
CA PHE A 131 -3.42 -5.26 14.37
C PHE A 131 -2.82 -5.35 12.96
N PRO A 132 -3.04 -6.46 12.22
CA PRO A 132 -2.54 -6.59 10.86
C PRO A 132 -3.33 -5.74 9.88
N THR A 133 -2.66 -5.34 8.80
CA THR A 133 -3.27 -4.66 7.66
C THR A 133 -3.47 -5.65 6.51
N VAL A 134 -4.61 -5.59 5.88
CA VAL A 134 -4.94 -6.42 4.71
C VAL A 134 -5.53 -5.56 3.61
N THR A 135 -5.29 -5.93 2.36
CA THR A 135 -6.04 -5.40 1.22
C THR A 135 -7.12 -6.39 0.83
N TRP A 136 -8.36 -5.90 0.72
CA TRP A 136 -9.51 -6.73 0.40
C TRP A 136 -9.89 -6.62 -1.07
N PRO A 137 -10.00 -7.74 -1.81
CA PRO A 137 -10.39 -7.70 -3.21
C PRO A 137 -11.80 -7.14 -3.39
N GLY A 138 -11.94 -6.26 -4.39
CA GLY A 138 -13.20 -5.59 -4.68
C GLY A 138 -13.55 -4.42 -3.75
N ALA A 139 -12.73 -4.12 -2.73
CA ALA A 139 -12.70 -2.82 -2.11
C ALA A 139 -11.67 -1.97 -2.87
N ALA A 140 -12.12 -1.03 -3.66
CA ALA A 140 -11.27 -0.30 -4.59
C ALA A 140 -11.71 1.15 -4.76
N ILE A 141 -10.76 1.99 -5.11
CA ILE A 141 -10.97 3.42 -5.41
C ILE A 141 -10.11 3.85 -6.58
N TRP A 142 -10.59 4.80 -7.38
CA TRP A 142 -9.80 5.49 -8.38
C TRP A 142 -9.12 6.69 -7.75
N HIS A 143 -7.81 6.74 -7.91
CA HIS A 143 -6.96 7.78 -7.32
C HIS A 143 -5.95 8.28 -8.36
N MET A 144 -5.53 9.53 -8.24
CA MET A 144 -4.48 10.09 -9.10
C MET A 144 -3.17 9.33 -8.87
N ALA A 145 -2.61 8.77 -9.95
CA ALA A 145 -1.37 8.00 -9.85
C ALA A 145 -0.17 8.92 -9.51
N TRP A 146 0.84 8.34 -8.88
CA TRP A 146 2.06 9.10 -8.54
C TRP A 146 2.84 9.55 -9.77
N ALA A 147 2.77 8.82 -10.89
CA ALA A 147 3.37 9.22 -12.16
C ALA A 147 2.81 10.54 -12.71
N ASP A 148 1.60 10.90 -12.31
CA ASP A 148 0.94 12.13 -12.69
C ASP A 148 1.24 13.29 -11.70
N LYS A 149 2.02 12.99 -10.66
CA LYS A 149 2.52 13.94 -9.67
C LYS A 149 4.04 13.94 -9.76
N ASP A 150 4.62 15.06 -10.07
CA ASP A 150 6.08 15.21 -10.05
C ASP A 150 6.57 15.36 -8.59
N ASP A 151 6.40 14.27 -7.82
CA ASP A 151 6.80 14.22 -6.41
C ASP A 151 8.32 14.43 -6.22
N ALA A 152 9.11 14.39 -7.31
CA ALA A 152 10.56 14.55 -7.24
C ALA A 152 10.99 16.02 -7.26
N ILE A 153 10.18 16.89 -7.85
CA ILE A 153 10.49 18.32 -8.01
C ILE A 153 9.53 19.21 -7.19
N ASP A 154 8.43 18.64 -6.71
CA ASP A 154 7.40 19.34 -5.95
C ASP A 154 7.79 19.47 -4.47
N TRP A 155 7.17 20.44 -3.78
CA TRP A 155 7.27 20.67 -2.34
C TRP A 155 7.05 19.41 -1.49
N GLN A 156 6.33 18.42 -2.02
CA GLN A 156 6.11 17.12 -1.37
C GLN A 156 7.40 16.31 -1.21
N ALA A 157 8.42 16.51 -2.06
CA ALA A 157 9.70 15.83 -1.96
C ALA A 157 10.38 16.08 -0.61
N TYR A 158 10.27 17.30 -0.07
CA TYR A 158 10.76 17.63 1.26
C TYR A 158 10.11 16.76 2.34
N PHE A 159 8.77 16.66 2.34
CA PHE A 159 8.05 15.84 3.31
C PHE A 159 8.31 14.35 3.12
N HIS A 160 8.42 13.91 1.87
CA HIS A 160 8.77 12.52 1.59
C HIS A 160 10.13 12.15 2.21
N LEU A 161 11.15 12.96 2.02
CA LEU A 161 12.47 12.71 2.60
C LEU A 161 12.47 12.83 4.13
N ARG A 162 11.94 13.94 4.64
CA ARG A 162 11.87 14.22 6.09
C ARG A 162 11.14 13.09 6.83
N ASN A 163 9.93 12.76 6.37
CA ASN A 163 9.08 11.80 7.07
C ASN A 163 9.61 10.38 6.95
N ARG A 164 10.18 10.01 5.80
CA ARG A 164 10.90 8.75 5.64
C ARG A 164 12.02 8.59 6.67
N LEU A 165 12.80 9.64 6.93
CA LEU A 165 13.85 9.61 7.94
C LEU A 165 13.29 9.45 9.35
N ILE A 166 12.19 10.15 9.68
CA ILE A 166 11.52 10.03 10.98
C ILE A 166 11.03 8.59 11.16
N VAL A 167 10.30 8.05 10.20
CA VAL A 167 9.73 6.70 10.29
C VAL A 167 10.85 5.65 10.28
N ALA A 168 11.91 5.85 9.50
CA ALA A 168 13.06 4.98 9.53
C ALA A 168 13.75 4.96 10.90
N ALA A 169 13.93 6.12 11.54
CA ALA A 169 14.50 6.20 12.88
C ALA A 169 13.66 5.45 13.94
N MET A 170 12.35 5.36 13.76
CA MET A 170 11.43 4.66 14.67
C MET A 170 11.37 3.15 14.44
N TYR A 171 11.54 2.69 13.19
CA TYR A 171 11.20 1.32 12.80
C TYR A 171 12.33 0.56 12.09
N HIS A 172 13.42 1.22 11.70
CA HIS A 172 14.54 0.53 11.06
C HIS A 172 15.41 -0.15 12.12
N GLU A 173 15.67 -1.44 11.88
CA GLU A 173 16.59 -2.23 12.69
C GLU A 173 17.81 -2.59 11.86
N GLY A 174 19.00 -2.24 12.33
CA GLY A 174 20.26 -2.58 11.66
C GLY A 174 21.05 -1.38 11.11
N PRO A 175 22.04 -1.63 10.26
CA PRO A 175 22.92 -0.58 9.75
C PRO A 175 22.22 0.35 8.77
N ALA A 176 22.30 1.66 8.98
CA ALA A 176 21.65 2.68 8.15
C ALA A 176 22.30 2.92 6.77
N LYS A 177 23.29 2.12 6.36
CA LYS A 177 24.05 2.31 5.10
C LYS A 177 23.19 2.42 3.86
N GLY A 178 22.16 1.59 3.72
CA GLY A 178 21.23 1.62 2.60
C GLY A 178 20.40 2.89 2.56
N ILE A 179 19.91 3.34 3.72
CA ILE A 179 19.16 4.59 3.88
C ILE A 179 20.05 5.77 3.48
N THR A 180 21.24 5.87 4.04
CA THR A 180 22.20 6.95 3.73
C THR A 180 22.52 7.03 2.24
N LYS A 181 22.80 5.88 1.61
CA LYS A 181 23.06 5.81 0.16
C LYS A 181 21.85 6.24 -0.67
N SER A 182 20.67 5.85 -0.26
CA SER A 182 19.41 6.20 -0.96
C SER A 182 19.13 7.70 -0.84
N ILE A 183 19.35 8.29 0.34
CA ILE A 183 19.21 9.73 0.59
C ILE A 183 20.17 10.51 -0.28
N PHE A 184 21.46 10.14 -0.25
CA PHE A 184 22.49 10.79 -1.05
C PHE A 184 22.14 10.79 -2.55
N LYS A 185 21.66 9.64 -3.08
CA LYS A 185 21.20 9.56 -4.47
C LYS A 185 19.99 10.47 -4.74
N SER A 186 19.05 10.59 -3.81
CA SER A 186 17.90 11.48 -3.95
C SER A 186 18.33 12.94 -3.96
N THR A 187 19.24 13.33 -3.06
CA THR A 187 19.75 14.71 -2.97
C THR A 187 20.57 15.13 -4.20
N LEU A 188 21.24 14.19 -4.88
CA LEU A 188 21.99 14.49 -6.10
C LEU A 188 21.11 14.62 -7.36
N LYS A 189 19.85 14.25 -7.29
CA LYS A 189 18.89 14.38 -8.41
C LYS A 189 18.15 15.73 -8.41
N HIS A 190 18.31 16.49 -7.35
CA HIS A 190 17.76 17.84 -7.15
C HIS A 190 18.90 18.87 -7.16
#